data_6ffdb3443796336b55e172c011c485da
#
_entry.id   6ffdb3443796336b55e172c011c485da
#
_cell.length_a   1.000
_cell.length_b   1.000
_cell.length_c   1.000
_cell.angle_alpha   90.00
_cell.angle_beta   90.00
_cell.angle_gamma   90.00
#
_symmetry.space_group_name_H-M   'P 1'
#
loop_
_entity.id
_entity.type
_entity.pdbx_description
1 polymer ?
#
loop_
_entity_poly.entity_id
_entity_poly.type
_entity_poly.pdbx_seq_one_letter_code
_entity_poly.pdbx_strand_id
1 'polypeptide(L)'
;MHWQSGPASAPANTRFPMQDPVQDSPAAAGPAAPSSAAGSGANWERQTLERLAFAALEEQRAARRWKVRLRLLWLGFLSVLLWLAYREMPDATATSTPHTAMIEIRGEISHDSEASAQLILSSLRSAFEDKGAKAVVLLINSPGGSPVQAGIINDEIHRLKKLHGKPVYAVVEEACASAAYYIAAAADNIYVDKASIVGSIGVLMDGFGFNRLMDKVGIERRLLTAGENKGFLDPFSPQNATHRAYAQQMLDEVHAQFIAVVREGRGERLKETPELFSGLAWSGQQAVALGLADGFGSLDQVARDIVKAEDIVDYTQHENVASRLAKRFGAGVGESAMLLLQRAMPALR
;
A
#
# COMPACT_ATOMS: atom_id res chain seq x y z
N MET A 1 2.30 -45.28 -22.91
CA MET A 1 1.00 -45.14 -22.27
C MET A 1 0.16 -44.17 -23.04
N HIS A 2 -0.88 -44.70 -23.69
CA HIS A 2 -1.84 -44.00 -24.56
C HIS A 2 -2.71 -43.03 -23.74
N TRP A 3 -2.93 -41.85 -24.28
CA TRP A 3 -4.13 -41.08 -23.98
C TRP A 3 -4.82 -40.70 -25.28
N GLN A 4 -6.06 -41.20 -25.41
CA GLN A 4 -6.94 -40.97 -26.52
C GLN A 4 -7.69 -39.66 -26.38
N SER A 5 -7.84 -39.01 -27.52
CA SER A 5 -8.68 -37.84 -27.78
C SER A 5 -10.15 -38.24 -27.86
N GLY A 6 -11.04 -37.50 -27.18
CA GLY A 6 -12.49 -37.56 -27.32
C GLY A 6 -13.03 -36.21 -27.81
N PRO A 7 -14.10 -36.17 -28.61
CA PRO A 7 -14.50 -35.03 -29.40
C PRO A 7 -15.49 -34.08 -28.68
N ALA A 8 -15.40 -32.83 -29.11
CA ALA A 8 -16.26 -31.72 -28.71
C ALA A 8 -17.70 -31.90 -29.21
N SER A 9 -18.67 -31.63 -28.36
CA SER A 9 -20.11 -31.52 -28.70
C SER A 9 -20.51 -30.05 -28.86
N ALA A 10 -21.10 -29.74 -30.02
CA ALA A 10 -21.67 -28.44 -30.38
C ALA A 10 -23.07 -28.24 -29.74
N PRO A 11 -23.52 -27.04 -29.49
CA PRO A 11 -24.85 -26.75 -28.97
C PRO A 11 -25.91 -26.66 -30.08
N ALA A 12 -27.10 -27.14 -29.70
CA ALA A 12 -28.30 -27.28 -30.55
C ALA A 12 -28.95 -25.96 -30.91
N ASN A 13 -29.36 -25.91 -32.15
CA ASN A 13 -30.13 -24.90 -32.82
C ASN A 13 -31.63 -25.09 -32.49
N THR A 14 -32.29 -24.10 -31.89
CA THR A 14 -33.75 -24.09 -31.69
C THR A 14 -34.40 -23.24 -32.79
N ARG A 15 -35.10 -23.94 -33.66
CA ARG A 15 -35.95 -23.38 -34.74
C ARG A 15 -37.30 -22.88 -34.15
N PHE A 16 -37.71 -21.70 -34.61
CA PHE A 16 -39.08 -21.21 -34.53
C PHE A 16 -39.92 -21.81 -35.65
N PRO A 17 -41.20 -22.18 -35.43
CA PRO A 17 -42.09 -22.63 -36.52
C PRO A 17 -42.79 -21.43 -37.17
N MET A 18 -42.70 -21.39 -38.50
CA MET A 18 -43.64 -20.66 -39.37
C MET A 18 -44.98 -21.39 -39.41
N GLN A 19 -46.05 -20.64 -39.41
CA GLN A 19 -47.35 -21.10 -39.83
C GLN A 19 -47.79 -20.36 -41.06
N ASP A 20 -48.03 -21.11 -42.10
CA ASP A 20 -48.62 -20.72 -43.37
C ASP A 20 -50.18 -20.85 -43.35
N PRO A 21 -50.85 -20.41 -44.38
CA PRO A 21 -52.15 -19.70 -44.34
C PRO A 21 -53.34 -20.63 -44.70
N VAL A 22 -54.52 -20.19 -44.38
CA VAL A 22 -55.76 -20.83 -44.87
C VAL A 22 -56.61 -19.81 -45.64
N GLN A 23 -56.84 -20.14 -46.90
CA GLN A 23 -57.85 -19.64 -47.79
C GLN A 23 -59.27 -19.93 -47.27
N ASP A 24 -60.25 -19.08 -47.50
CA ASP A 24 -61.31 -19.26 -48.44
C ASP A 24 -62.42 -18.18 -48.31
N SER A 25 -62.75 -17.64 -49.45
CA SER A 25 -63.99 -16.90 -49.73
C SER A 25 -65.10 -17.93 -50.07
N PRO A 26 -66.44 -17.59 -50.22
CA PRO A 26 -66.96 -16.39 -50.88
C PRO A 26 -68.38 -15.92 -50.45
N ALA A 27 -68.75 -14.83 -51.08
CA ALA A 27 -70.08 -14.45 -51.66
C ALA A 27 -71.07 -13.59 -50.86
N ALA A 28 -71.25 -12.44 -51.43
CA ALA A 28 -72.42 -11.80 -52.02
C ALA A 28 -73.47 -11.07 -51.13
N ALA A 29 -73.70 -9.88 -51.56
CA ALA A 29 -74.91 -9.15 -51.80
C ALA A 29 -75.03 -7.74 -51.20
N GLY A 30 -74.87 -6.75 -51.99
CA GLY A 30 -75.73 -5.70 -52.41
C GLY A 30 -76.03 -4.49 -51.46
N PRO A 31 -76.42 -3.38 -52.02
CA PRO A 31 -75.86 -2.09 -51.60
C PRO A 31 -76.84 -1.26 -50.72
N ALA A 32 -76.33 -0.41 -49.87
CA ALA A 32 -77.02 0.76 -49.36
C ALA A 32 -76.05 1.92 -49.20
N ALA A 33 -76.33 3.02 -49.82
CA ALA A 33 -75.62 4.28 -49.84
C ALA A 33 -75.98 5.16 -48.61
N PRO A 34 -75.49 6.38 -48.47
CA PRO A 34 -74.41 6.73 -47.62
C PRO A 34 -74.88 7.65 -46.46
N SER A 35 -74.24 7.61 -45.35
CA SER A 35 -74.38 8.62 -44.34
C SER A 35 -73.07 9.01 -43.71
N SER A 36 -72.74 10.25 -43.99
CA SER A 36 -71.91 11.17 -43.17
C SER A 36 -70.88 10.62 -42.23
N ALA A 37 -69.64 10.43 -42.69
CA ALA A 37 -68.47 10.19 -41.90
C ALA A 37 -67.49 11.38 -41.89
N ALA A 38 -68.02 12.56 -41.49
CA ALA A 38 -67.17 13.77 -41.38
C ALA A 38 -66.79 14.12 -39.91
N GLY A 39 -67.12 13.25 -38.93
CA GLY A 39 -66.89 13.57 -37.53
C GLY A 39 -65.86 12.66 -36.77
N SER A 40 -65.42 11.56 -37.37
CA SER A 40 -64.58 10.60 -36.62
C SER A 40 -63.06 10.82 -36.75
N GLY A 41 -62.63 11.50 -37.83
CA GLY A 41 -61.20 11.75 -38.06
C GLY A 41 -60.56 12.75 -37.09
N ALA A 42 -61.32 13.82 -36.75
CA ALA A 42 -60.79 14.85 -35.84
C ALA A 42 -60.68 14.39 -34.35
N ASN A 43 -61.45 13.42 -33.96
CA ASN A 43 -61.46 12.95 -32.59
C ASN A 43 -60.33 11.93 -32.31
N TRP A 44 -60.00 11.09 -33.26
CA TRP A 44 -58.87 10.17 -33.08
C TRP A 44 -57.53 10.88 -33.15
N GLU A 45 -57.37 11.91 -33.96
CA GLU A 45 -56.15 12.74 -34.02
C GLU A 45 -55.94 13.48 -32.70
N ARG A 46 -56.98 14.10 -32.14
CA ARG A 46 -56.90 14.74 -30.82
C ARG A 46 -56.55 13.75 -29.70
N GLN A 47 -57.18 12.58 -29.69
CA GLN A 47 -56.89 11.54 -28.69
C GLN A 47 -55.46 11.01 -28.83
N THR A 48 -54.94 10.91 -30.05
CA THR A 48 -53.56 10.47 -30.29
C THR A 48 -52.54 11.51 -29.84
N LEU A 49 -52.82 12.80 -30.14
CA LEU A 49 -52.01 13.93 -29.69
C LEU A 49 -52.02 14.07 -28.16
N GLU A 50 -53.18 13.91 -27.53
CA GLU A 50 -53.28 13.90 -26.06
C GLU A 50 -52.48 12.75 -25.44
N ARG A 51 -52.55 11.52 -25.97
CA ARG A 51 -51.78 10.38 -25.50
C ARG A 51 -50.29 10.61 -25.66
N LEU A 52 -49.82 11.14 -26.76
CA LEU A 52 -48.45 11.50 -27.00
C LEU A 52 -47.94 12.60 -26.03
N ALA A 53 -48.77 13.63 -25.82
CA ALA A 53 -48.46 14.71 -24.90
C ALA A 53 -48.37 14.23 -23.44
N PHE A 54 -49.31 13.36 -23.00
CA PHE A 54 -49.27 12.78 -21.68
C PHE A 54 -48.08 11.81 -21.51
N ALA A 55 -47.76 11.00 -22.51
CA ALA A 55 -46.59 10.12 -22.49
C ALA A 55 -45.28 10.93 -22.38
N ALA A 56 -45.15 12.01 -23.14
CA ALA A 56 -44.00 12.91 -23.05
C ALA A 56 -43.85 13.57 -21.66
N LEU A 57 -44.99 13.98 -21.06
CA LEU A 57 -45.00 14.55 -19.71
C LEU A 57 -44.63 13.52 -18.62
N GLU A 58 -45.10 12.29 -18.77
CA GLU A 58 -44.75 11.21 -17.85
C GLU A 58 -43.25 10.86 -17.94
N GLU A 59 -42.72 10.78 -19.15
CA GLU A 59 -41.29 10.56 -19.39
C GLU A 59 -40.43 11.69 -18.81
N GLN A 60 -40.80 12.94 -18.99
CA GLN A 60 -40.14 14.09 -18.39
C GLN A 60 -40.20 14.06 -16.85
N ARG A 61 -41.33 13.66 -16.27
CA ARG A 61 -41.47 13.49 -14.81
C ARG A 61 -40.62 12.33 -14.29
N ALA A 62 -40.55 11.25 -15.02
CA ALA A 62 -39.68 10.11 -14.68
C ALA A 62 -38.22 10.51 -14.77
N ALA A 63 -37.80 11.20 -15.83
CA ALA A 63 -36.42 11.70 -15.99
C ALA A 63 -36.01 12.70 -14.90
N ARG A 64 -36.92 13.59 -14.51
CA ARG A 64 -36.68 14.53 -13.39
C ARG A 64 -36.52 13.79 -12.05
N ARG A 65 -37.41 12.83 -11.77
CA ARG A 65 -37.31 11.98 -10.54
C ARG A 65 -36.00 11.18 -10.51
N TRP A 66 -35.58 10.67 -11.66
CA TRP A 66 -34.30 9.95 -11.77
C TRP A 66 -33.10 10.86 -11.53
N LYS A 67 -33.08 12.06 -12.11
CA LYS A 67 -32.06 13.08 -11.88
C LYS A 67 -31.97 13.49 -10.40
N VAL A 68 -33.14 13.68 -9.74
CA VAL A 68 -33.17 14.00 -8.31
C VAL A 68 -32.64 12.85 -7.46
N ARG A 69 -33.04 11.60 -7.74
CA ARG A 69 -32.52 10.41 -7.04
C ARG A 69 -31.00 10.27 -7.21
N LEU A 70 -30.49 10.48 -8.43
CA LEU A 70 -29.06 10.43 -8.70
C LEU A 70 -28.30 11.53 -7.95
N ARG A 71 -28.84 12.74 -7.87
CA ARG A 71 -28.25 13.83 -7.07
C ARG A 71 -28.23 13.53 -5.58
N LEU A 72 -29.31 12.94 -5.05
CA LEU A 72 -29.38 12.53 -3.64
C LEU A 72 -28.38 11.41 -3.33
N LEU A 73 -28.23 10.44 -4.24
CA LEU A 73 -27.21 9.39 -4.12
C LEU A 73 -25.79 9.97 -4.12
N TRP A 74 -25.51 10.93 -5.02
CA TRP A 74 -24.23 11.63 -5.07
C TRP A 74 -23.96 12.46 -3.81
N LEU A 75 -24.97 13.16 -3.29
CA LEU A 75 -24.86 13.89 -2.03
C LEU A 75 -24.63 12.95 -0.85
N GLY A 76 -25.34 11.81 -0.80
CA GLY A 76 -25.11 10.78 0.21
C GLY A 76 -23.71 10.20 0.13
N PHE A 77 -23.24 9.89 -1.07
CA PHE A 77 -21.88 9.40 -1.29
C PHE A 77 -20.83 10.45 -0.86
N LEU A 78 -21.02 11.70 -1.24
CA LEU A 78 -20.12 12.79 -0.84
C LEU A 78 -20.11 13.01 0.68
N SER A 79 -21.30 12.91 1.33
CA SER A 79 -21.42 13.02 2.79
C SER A 79 -20.70 11.88 3.50
N VAL A 80 -20.77 10.65 2.97
CA VAL A 80 -20.05 9.51 3.50
C VAL A 80 -18.54 9.70 3.32
N LEU A 81 -18.09 10.18 2.17
CA LEU A 81 -16.68 10.49 1.93
C LEU A 81 -16.17 11.59 2.89
N LEU A 82 -16.97 12.64 3.08
CA LEU A 82 -16.63 13.74 4.00
C LEU A 82 -16.59 13.26 5.45
N TRP A 83 -17.52 12.38 5.84
CA TRP A 83 -17.55 11.77 7.17
C TRP A 83 -16.36 10.85 7.40
N LEU A 84 -15.99 10.04 6.40
CA LEU A 84 -14.77 9.21 6.47
C LEU A 84 -13.51 10.07 6.56
N ALA A 85 -13.43 11.14 5.77
CA ALA A 85 -12.30 12.08 5.84
C ALA A 85 -12.24 12.82 7.19
N TYR A 86 -13.40 13.20 7.74
CA TYR A 86 -13.49 13.82 9.07
C TYR A 86 -13.08 12.84 10.19
N ARG A 87 -13.45 11.59 10.06
CA ARG A 87 -13.10 10.54 11.05
C ARG A 87 -11.61 10.18 11.04
N GLU A 88 -10.93 10.40 9.91
CA GLU A 88 -9.48 10.19 9.78
C GLU A 88 -8.66 11.46 10.10
N MET A 89 -9.31 12.60 10.36
CA MET A 89 -8.60 13.77 10.89
C MET A 89 -8.12 13.42 12.29
N PRO A 90 -6.80 13.42 12.55
CA PRO A 90 -6.29 13.28 13.91
C PRO A 90 -6.92 14.41 14.74
N ASP A 91 -7.42 14.06 15.91
CA ASP A 91 -7.95 15.04 16.87
C ASP A 91 -6.85 16.08 17.14
N ALA A 92 -7.00 17.24 16.51
CA ALA A 92 -6.10 18.39 16.69
C ALA A 92 -6.29 19.04 18.08
N THR A 93 -7.00 18.39 18.98
CA THR A 93 -7.02 18.72 20.40
C THR A 93 -5.74 18.14 20.99
N ALA A 94 -4.64 18.91 20.89
CA ALA A 94 -3.46 18.70 21.70
C ALA A 94 -3.92 18.44 23.15
N THR A 95 -3.87 17.17 23.56
CA THR A 95 -4.20 16.80 24.92
C THR A 95 -3.13 17.45 25.79
N SER A 96 -3.51 18.51 26.50
CA SER A 96 -2.62 19.16 27.48
C SER A 96 -2.33 18.25 28.68
N THR A 97 -2.97 17.08 28.73
CA THR A 97 -2.75 16.06 29.75
C THR A 97 -1.43 15.34 29.51
N PRO A 98 -0.66 15.08 30.60
CA PRO A 98 0.56 14.29 30.48
C PRO A 98 0.28 12.89 29.92
N HIS A 99 0.97 12.50 28.86
CA HIS A 99 0.81 11.19 28.22
C HIS A 99 2.14 10.66 27.65
N THR A 100 2.17 9.41 27.30
CA THR A 100 3.24 8.74 26.57
C THR A 100 2.87 8.76 25.07
N ALA A 101 3.70 9.40 24.25
CA ALA A 101 3.51 9.36 22.80
C ALA A 101 4.07 8.04 22.24
N MET A 102 3.25 7.26 21.55
CA MET A 102 3.65 6.01 20.92
C MET A 102 3.73 6.18 19.40
N ILE A 103 4.75 5.57 18.79
CA ILE A 103 4.94 5.48 17.35
C ILE A 103 5.25 4.04 17.01
N GLU A 104 4.41 3.42 16.20
CA GLU A 104 4.60 2.04 15.77
C GLU A 104 5.54 1.96 14.57
N ILE A 105 6.51 1.02 14.62
CA ILE A 105 7.41 0.66 13.51
C ILE A 105 7.19 -0.81 13.23
N ARG A 106 6.28 -1.12 12.31
CA ARG A 106 5.85 -2.49 12.01
C ARG A 106 6.19 -2.90 10.59
N GLY A 107 6.68 -4.14 10.44
CA GLY A 107 7.00 -4.75 9.15
C GLY A 107 8.31 -4.28 8.56
N GLU A 108 8.50 -4.49 7.27
CA GLU A 108 9.74 -4.14 6.56
C GLU A 108 9.92 -2.62 6.44
N ILE A 109 11.12 -2.15 6.76
CA ILE A 109 11.49 -0.74 6.63
C ILE A 109 11.91 -0.49 5.19
N SER A 110 11.02 0.12 4.43
CA SER A 110 11.28 0.46 3.03
C SER A 110 10.59 1.77 2.65
N HIS A 111 10.93 2.33 1.51
CA HIS A 111 10.38 3.60 1.10
C HIS A 111 8.86 3.50 0.75
N ASP A 112 8.38 2.32 0.37
CA ASP A 112 6.99 2.06 -0.02
C ASP A 112 6.12 1.44 1.10
N SER A 113 6.69 1.24 2.30
CA SER A 113 6.00 0.63 3.43
C SER A 113 5.43 1.66 4.40
N GLU A 114 4.59 1.20 5.33
CA GLU A 114 4.12 2.01 6.46
C GLU A 114 5.28 2.38 7.42
N ALA A 115 6.35 1.57 7.45
CA ALA A 115 7.59 1.88 8.17
C ALA A 115 8.60 2.69 7.33
N SER A 116 8.11 3.53 6.40
CA SER A 116 8.97 4.44 5.62
C SER A 116 9.44 5.62 6.46
N ALA A 117 10.63 6.13 6.17
CA ALA A 117 11.16 7.32 6.85
C ALA A 117 10.20 8.51 6.75
N GLN A 118 9.53 8.70 5.61
CA GLN A 118 8.60 9.80 5.42
C GLN A 118 7.46 9.79 6.46
N LEU A 119 6.83 8.65 6.71
CA LEU A 119 5.73 8.51 7.66
C LEU A 119 6.23 8.58 9.10
N ILE A 120 7.32 7.86 9.41
CA ILE A 120 7.90 7.85 10.75
C ILE A 120 8.41 9.24 11.16
N LEU A 121 9.05 9.98 10.26
CA LEU A 121 9.49 11.34 10.53
C LEU A 121 8.33 12.29 10.83
N SER A 122 7.21 12.14 10.12
CA SER A 122 5.99 12.91 10.39
C SER A 122 5.44 12.60 11.76
N SER A 123 5.37 11.30 12.13
CA SER A 123 4.94 10.82 13.44
C SER A 123 5.84 11.36 14.56
N LEU A 124 7.16 11.27 14.38
CA LEU A 124 8.15 11.77 15.32
C LEU A 124 7.97 13.28 15.57
N ARG A 125 7.86 14.08 14.52
CA ARG A 125 7.68 15.53 14.66
C ARG A 125 6.42 15.86 15.44
N SER A 126 5.30 15.25 15.11
CA SER A 126 4.04 15.44 15.83
C SER A 126 4.15 15.09 17.30
N ALA A 127 4.77 13.93 17.63
CA ALA A 127 4.97 13.48 19.01
C ALA A 127 5.92 14.39 19.81
N PHE A 128 6.98 14.88 19.17
CA PHE A 128 7.93 15.76 19.82
C PHE A 128 7.40 17.20 20.04
N GLU A 129 6.55 17.69 19.13
CA GLU A 129 5.95 19.02 19.22
C GLU A 129 4.84 19.10 20.28
N ASP A 130 4.20 17.96 20.60
CA ASP A 130 3.14 17.94 21.62
C ASP A 130 3.73 18.13 23.03
N LYS A 131 3.30 19.20 23.71
CA LYS A 131 3.75 19.54 25.06
C LYS A 131 3.23 18.57 26.14
N GLY A 132 2.14 17.86 25.88
CA GLY A 132 1.60 16.83 26.76
C GLY A 132 2.43 15.55 26.76
N ALA A 133 3.08 15.23 25.65
CA ALA A 133 3.92 14.05 25.54
C ALA A 133 5.17 14.16 26.43
N LYS A 134 5.27 13.27 27.42
CA LYS A 134 6.40 13.22 28.39
C LYS A 134 7.60 12.49 27.83
N ALA A 135 7.37 11.51 26.97
CA ALA A 135 8.37 10.74 26.25
C ALA A 135 7.79 10.26 24.93
N VAL A 136 8.68 9.87 24.02
CA VAL A 136 8.32 9.15 22.79
C VAL A 136 8.73 7.69 22.96
N VAL A 137 7.80 6.77 22.70
CA VAL A 137 8.04 5.33 22.70
C VAL A 137 7.92 4.80 21.29
N LEU A 138 9.00 4.23 20.77
CA LEU A 138 9.01 3.51 19.51
C LEU A 138 8.59 2.06 19.79
N LEU A 139 7.39 1.68 19.37
CA LEU A 139 6.92 0.31 19.45
C LEU A 139 7.37 -0.44 18.19
N ILE A 140 8.31 -1.37 18.35
CA ILE A 140 9.02 -1.95 17.20
C ILE A 140 8.67 -3.43 17.05
N ASN A 141 8.19 -3.79 15.85
CA ASN A 141 8.02 -5.16 15.40
C ASN A 141 8.42 -5.27 13.92
N SER A 142 9.72 -5.37 13.66
CA SER A 142 10.27 -5.27 12.32
C SER A 142 11.49 -6.18 12.12
N PRO A 143 11.57 -6.90 11.00
CA PRO A 143 12.75 -7.68 10.61
C PRO A 143 13.90 -6.80 10.08
N GLY A 144 13.68 -5.49 9.91
CA GLY A 144 14.62 -4.58 9.28
C GLY A 144 14.23 -4.18 7.86
N GLY A 145 15.22 -3.89 7.02
CA GLY A 145 15.02 -3.44 5.64
C GLY A 145 16.10 -2.47 5.18
N SER A 146 15.71 -1.35 4.58
CA SER A 146 16.62 -0.37 3.99
C SER A 146 17.51 0.35 5.01
N PRO A 147 18.83 0.26 4.90
CA PRO A 147 19.74 1.02 5.76
C PRO A 147 19.62 2.54 5.55
N VAL A 148 19.24 2.98 4.36
CA VAL A 148 19.03 4.41 4.06
C VAL A 148 17.83 4.95 4.85
N GLN A 149 16.71 4.22 4.86
CA GLN A 149 15.52 4.63 5.62
C GLN A 149 15.83 4.65 7.13
N ALA A 150 16.55 3.63 7.62
CA ALA A 150 16.94 3.56 9.02
C ALA A 150 17.87 4.71 9.43
N GLY A 151 18.85 5.05 8.61
CA GLY A 151 19.75 6.19 8.85
C GLY A 151 19.00 7.52 8.95
N ILE A 152 18.11 7.79 8.00
CA ILE A 152 17.27 9.01 8.01
C ILE A 152 16.44 9.11 9.30
N ILE A 153 15.85 7.98 9.75
CA ILE A 153 15.04 7.95 10.98
C ILE A 153 15.93 8.15 12.22
N ASN A 154 17.05 7.47 12.29
CA ASN A 154 18.01 7.57 13.40
C ASN A 154 18.52 9.01 13.57
N ASP A 155 18.93 9.65 12.48
CA ASP A 155 19.41 11.04 12.48
C ASP A 155 18.32 12.00 12.96
N GLU A 156 17.06 11.81 12.51
CA GLU A 156 15.95 12.66 12.93
C GLU A 156 15.62 12.47 14.42
N ILE A 157 15.69 11.25 14.94
CA ILE A 157 15.51 10.99 16.38
C ILE A 157 16.54 11.78 17.18
N HIS A 158 17.82 11.69 16.80
CA HIS A 158 18.90 12.44 17.47
C HIS A 158 18.68 13.96 17.39
N ARG A 159 18.27 14.47 16.23
CA ARG A 159 17.96 15.88 16.03
C ARG A 159 16.81 16.34 16.93
N LEU A 160 15.72 15.59 16.98
CA LEU A 160 14.53 15.95 17.76
C LEU A 160 14.78 15.81 19.26
N LYS A 161 15.52 14.80 19.72
CA LYS A 161 15.98 14.68 21.12
C LYS A 161 16.76 15.92 21.55
N LYS A 162 17.69 16.37 20.71
CA LYS A 162 18.49 17.56 21.00
C LYS A 162 17.66 18.84 21.03
N LEU A 163 16.66 18.95 20.14
CA LEU A 163 15.83 20.15 20.00
C LEU A 163 14.81 20.28 21.15
N HIS A 164 14.17 19.18 21.53
CA HIS A 164 13.03 19.19 22.47
C HIS A 164 13.40 18.71 23.88
N GLY A 165 14.55 18.05 24.05
CA GLY A 165 14.97 17.51 25.36
C GLY A 165 14.07 16.37 25.85
N LYS A 166 13.32 15.71 24.97
CA LYS A 166 12.34 14.70 25.29
C LYS A 166 12.98 13.30 25.16
N PRO A 167 12.85 12.41 26.17
CA PRO A 167 13.45 11.07 26.09
C PRO A 167 12.72 10.21 25.06
N VAL A 168 13.47 9.30 24.45
CA VAL A 168 12.99 8.30 23.49
C VAL A 168 13.28 6.91 24.04
N TYR A 169 12.26 6.07 24.08
CA TYR A 169 12.40 4.66 24.48
C TYR A 169 12.01 3.77 23.29
N ALA A 170 12.69 2.65 23.15
CA ALA A 170 12.28 1.60 22.20
C ALA A 170 11.69 0.43 23.01
N VAL A 171 10.53 -0.03 22.60
CA VAL A 171 9.91 -1.26 23.12
C VAL A 171 9.78 -2.23 21.98
N VAL A 172 10.39 -3.39 22.12
CA VAL A 172 10.42 -4.44 21.11
C VAL A 172 9.31 -5.44 21.41
N GLU A 173 8.44 -5.66 20.43
CA GLU A 173 7.46 -6.75 20.50
C GLU A 173 8.15 -8.08 20.13
N GLU A 174 7.94 -8.62 18.93
CA GLU A 174 8.49 -9.90 18.52
C GLU A 174 9.90 -9.77 17.92
N ALA A 175 10.14 -8.72 17.12
CA ALA A 175 11.39 -8.55 16.41
C ALA A 175 11.84 -7.09 16.31
N CYS A 176 13.14 -6.87 16.50
CA CYS A 176 13.84 -5.63 16.23
C CYS A 176 15.21 -5.97 15.65
N ALA A 177 15.25 -6.28 14.36
CA ALA A 177 16.44 -6.82 13.70
C ALA A 177 16.94 -5.89 12.59
N SER A 178 18.24 -5.93 12.30
CA SER A 178 18.89 -5.22 11.19
C SER A 178 18.53 -3.71 11.21
N ALA A 179 17.99 -3.14 10.15
CA ALA A 179 17.60 -1.73 10.05
C ALA A 179 16.68 -1.27 11.21
N ALA A 180 15.85 -2.16 11.77
CA ALA A 180 15.02 -1.81 12.93
C ALA A 180 15.88 -1.59 14.19
N TYR A 181 16.91 -2.41 14.38
CA TYR A 181 17.84 -2.22 15.49
C TYR A 181 18.72 -0.97 15.29
N TYR A 182 19.05 -0.63 14.05
CA TYR A 182 19.71 0.64 13.71
C TYR A 182 18.88 1.84 14.22
N ILE A 183 17.58 1.80 14.03
CA ILE A 183 16.66 2.86 14.55
C ILE A 183 16.59 2.80 16.07
N ALA A 184 16.43 1.60 16.66
CA ALA A 184 16.33 1.43 18.11
C ALA A 184 17.57 1.92 18.85
N ALA A 185 18.75 1.84 18.22
CA ALA A 185 20.01 2.33 18.80
C ALA A 185 20.01 3.84 19.10
N ALA A 186 19.13 4.64 18.46
CA ALA A 186 18.97 6.07 18.77
C ALA A 186 18.18 6.33 20.06
N ALA A 187 17.49 5.32 20.61
CA ALA A 187 16.72 5.45 21.84
C ALA A 187 17.62 5.54 23.08
N ASP A 188 17.12 6.19 24.12
CA ASP A 188 17.84 6.28 25.40
C ASP A 188 17.90 4.91 26.11
N ASN A 189 16.80 4.18 26.07
CA ASN A 189 16.74 2.80 26.55
C ASN A 189 15.90 1.93 25.60
N ILE A 190 16.24 0.63 25.56
CA ILE A 190 15.59 -0.39 24.75
C ILE A 190 15.06 -1.48 25.69
N TYR A 191 13.75 -1.71 25.62
CA TYR A 191 13.07 -2.74 26.39
C TYR A 191 12.58 -3.85 25.47
N VAL A 192 12.67 -5.09 25.90
CA VAL A 192 12.37 -6.28 25.09
C VAL A 192 11.55 -7.29 25.90
N ASP A 193 10.89 -8.23 25.25
CA ASP A 193 10.49 -9.47 25.88
C ASP A 193 11.67 -10.47 25.88
N LYS A 194 11.65 -11.47 26.75
CA LYS A 194 12.70 -12.49 26.83
C LYS A 194 12.88 -13.27 25.53
N ALA A 195 11.78 -13.44 24.79
CA ALA A 195 11.72 -14.18 23.54
C ALA A 195 11.82 -13.28 22.28
N SER A 196 11.84 -11.96 22.44
CA SER A 196 12.03 -11.04 21.30
C SER A 196 13.30 -11.38 20.53
N ILE A 197 13.29 -11.20 19.22
CA ILE A 197 14.46 -11.39 18.36
C ILE A 197 15.11 -10.03 18.11
N VAL A 198 16.36 -9.85 18.52
CA VAL A 198 17.05 -8.57 18.52
C VAL A 198 18.41 -8.67 17.84
N GLY A 199 18.88 -7.58 17.24
CA GLY A 199 20.22 -7.48 16.68
C GLY A 199 20.24 -7.70 15.18
N SER A 200 20.78 -8.82 14.69
CA SER A 200 21.05 -9.01 13.25
C SER A 200 21.83 -7.81 12.66
N ILE A 201 22.91 -7.44 13.37
CA ILE A 201 23.74 -6.30 13.00
C ILE A 201 24.67 -6.74 11.87
N GLY A 202 24.14 -6.63 10.66
CA GLY A 202 24.80 -7.05 9.43
C GLY A 202 24.12 -6.45 8.20
N VAL A 203 24.78 -6.59 7.05
CA VAL A 203 24.28 -6.11 5.77
C VAL A 203 24.44 -7.22 4.76
N LEU A 204 23.44 -7.42 3.93
CA LEU A 204 23.48 -8.39 2.87
C LEU A 204 23.07 -7.79 1.52
N MET A 205 23.60 -8.36 0.46
CA MET A 205 23.16 -8.17 -0.91
C MET A 205 23.04 -9.55 -1.54
N ASP A 206 21.84 -9.94 -1.91
CA ASP A 206 21.59 -11.24 -2.52
C ASP A 206 21.12 -11.11 -3.97
N GLY A 207 21.24 -12.19 -4.73
CA GLY A 207 20.81 -12.26 -6.10
C GLY A 207 20.98 -13.66 -6.68
N PHE A 208 20.30 -13.91 -7.79
CA PHE A 208 20.37 -15.18 -8.50
C PHE A 208 21.17 -15.04 -9.78
N GLY A 209 21.95 -16.06 -10.15
CA GLY A 209 22.65 -16.16 -11.44
C GLY A 209 21.95 -17.13 -12.39
N PHE A 210 21.54 -16.65 -13.56
CA PHE A 210 20.80 -17.42 -14.54
C PHE A 210 21.65 -17.85 -15.77
N ASN A 211 22.92 -17.43 -15.87
CA ASN A 211 23.78 -17.71 -17.01
C ASN A 211 23.84 -19.20 -17.36
N ARG A 212 24.04 -20.09 -16.37
CA ARG A 212 24.10 -21.55 -16.62
C ARG A 212 22.74 -22.14 -17.05
N LEU A 213 21.64 -21.57 -16.62
CA LEU A 213 20.31 -21.99 -17.09
C LEU A 213 20.11 -21.59 -18.54
N MET A 214 20.49 -20.36 -18.91
CA MET A 214 20.41 -19.86 -20.29
C MET A 214 21.26 -20.74 -21.25
N ASP A 215 22.48 -21.10 -20.85
CA ASP A 215 23.32 -22.01 -21.64
C ASP A 215 22.64 -23.36 -21.91
N LYS A 216 21.96 -23.94 -20.88
CA LYS A 216 21.25 -25.22 -21.02
C LYS A 216 20.06 -25.18 -21.96
N VAL A 217 19.36 -24.02 -22.03
CA VAL A 217 18.18 -23.86 -22.88
C VAL A 217 18.50 -23.17 -24.22
N GLY A 218 19.78 -22.91 -24.50
CA GLY A 218 20.24 -22.32 -25.78
C GLY A 218 19.91 -20.82 -25.90
N ILE A 219 19.78 -20.09 -24.80
CA ILE A 219 19.56 -18.62 -24.82
C ILE A 219 20.90 -17.91 -24.68
N GLU A 220 21.20 -17.02 -25.61
CA GLU A 220 22.39 -16.19 -25.63
C GLU A 220 22.10 -14.78 -25.10
N ARG A 221 22.92 -14.32 -24.14
CA ARG A 221 22.86 -12.93 -23.62
C ARG A 221 23.71 -12.02 -24.53
N ARG A 222 23.10 -11.02 -25.14
CA ARG A 222 23.76 -10.02 -26.00
C ARG A 222 23.75 -8.66 -25.33
N LEU A 223 24.58 -8.50 -24.30
CA LEU A 223 24.70 -7.26 -23.55
C LEU A 223 25.68 -6.30 -24.21
N LEU A 224 25.24 -5.09 -24.54
CA LEU A 224 26.07 -3.98 -24.96
C LEU A 224 25.99 -2.87 -23.93
N THR A 225 27.13 -2.38 -23.47
CA THR A 225 27.20 -1.32 -22.46
C THR A 225 28.14 -0.19 -22.90
N ALA A 226 27.80 1.03 -22.56
CA ALA A 226 28.74 2.14 -22.54
C ALA A 226 29.09 2.42 -21.06
N GLY A 227 30.36 2.25 -20.73
CA GLY A 227 30.90 2.19 -19.38
C GLY A 227 31.23 0.76 -18.97
N GLU A 228 32.51 0.54 -18.60
CA GLU A 228 33.12 -0.77 -18.34
C GLU A 228 32.34 -1.59 -17.31
N ASN A 229 31.83 -0.95 -16.25
CA ASN A 229 31.15 -1.60 -15.15
C ASN A 229 29.61 -1.47 -15.21
N LYS A 230 29.02 -1.07 -16.32
CA LYS A 230 27.57 -0.85 -16.43
C LYS A 230 26.75 -2.14 -16.28
N GLY A 231 27.38 -3.29 -16.55
CA GLY A 231 26.83 -4.64 -16.27
C GLY A 231 27.16 -5.16 -14.87
N PHE A 232 27.31 -4.28 -13.88
CA PHE A 232 27.64 -4.64 -12.50
C PHE A 232 26.59 -5.59 -11.94
N LEU A 233 27.04 -6.79 -11.48
CA LEU A 233 26.22 -7.86 -10.91
C LEU A 233 25.02 -8.30 -11.80
N ASP A 234 25.15 -8.19 -13.13
CA ASP A 234 24.11 -8.68 -14.05
C ASP A 234 23.84 -10.18 -13.81
N PRO A 235 22.61 -10.59 -13.47
CA PRO A 235 22.29 -11.99 -13.14
C PRO A 235 22.33 -12.92 -14.33
N PHE A 236 22.36 -12.41 -15.54
CA PHE A 236 22.40 -13.16 -16.78
C PHE A 236 23.81 -13.29 -17.39
N SER A 237 24.79 -12.67 -16.77
CA SER A 237 26.20 -12.79 -17.15
C SER A 237 26.99 -13.65 -16.16
N PRO A 238 28.13 -14.23 -16.55
CA PRO A 238 29.03 -14.89 -15.61
C PRO A 238 29.47 -13.93 -14.52
N GLN A 239 29.61 -14.43 -13.29
CA GLN A 239 30.05 -13.61 -12.18
C GLN A 239 31.49 -13.08 -12.40
N ASN A 240 31.63 -11.76 -12.28
CA ASN A 240 32.92 -11.06 -12.36
C ASN A 240 33.53 -10.92 -10.96
N ALA A 241 34.77 -11.38 -10.78
CA ALA A 241 35.48 -11.32 -9.51
C ALA A 241 35.72 -9.88 -9.03
N THR A 242 36.00 -8.94 -9.94
CA THR A 242 36.20 -7.52 -9.61
C THR A 242 34.91 -6.89 -9.13
N HIS A 243 33.78 -7.18 -9.80
CA HIS A 243 32.46 -6.69 -9.35
C HIS A 243 32.10 -7.24 -7.98
N ARG A 244 32.38 -8.52 -7.73
CA ARG A 244 32.14 -9.14 -6.42
C ARG A 244 32.98 -8.48 -5.33
N ALA A 245 34.28 -8.25 -5.57
CA ALA A 245 35.15 -7.58 -4.61
C ALA A 245 34.68 -6.16 -4.29
N TYR A 246 34.25 -5.40 -5.30
CA TYR A 246 33.70 -4.06 -5.12
C TYR A 246 32.37 -4.08 -4.35
N ALA A 247 31.46 -5.04 -4.65
CA ALA A 247 30.23 -5.20 -3.88
C ALA A 247 30.50 -5.51 -2.41
N GLN A 248 31.48 -6.40 -2.14
CA GLN A 248 31.87 -6.71 -0.77
C GLN A 248 32.40 -5.48 -0.04
N GLN A 249 33.24 -4.69 -0.68
CA GLN A 249 33.71 -3.43 -0.10
C GLN A 249 32.57 -2.48 0.28
N MET A 250 31.56 -2.32 -0.60
CA MET A 250 30.37 -1.50 -0.29
C MET A 250 29.59 -2.05 0.91
N LEU A 251 29.43 -3.37 1.01
CA LEU A 251 28.78 -4.01 2.16
C LEU A 251 29.59 -3.76 3.45
N ASP A 252 30.89 -3.91 3.40
CA ASP A 252 31.78 -3.68 4.55
C ASP A 252 31.71 -2.22 5.04
N GLU A 253 31.62 -1.25 4.12
CA GLU A 253 31.45 0.18 4.45
C GLU A 253 30.10 0.44 5.15
N VAL A 254 28.98 -0.09 4.62
CA VAL A 254 27.66 0.05 5.23
C VAL A 254 27.58 -0.67 6.59
N HIS A 255 28.22 -1.84 6.69
CA HIS A 255 28.29 -2.59 7.94
C HIS A 255 29.08 -1.82 9.00
N ALA A 256 30.23 -1.23 8.64
CA ALA A 256 31.01 -0.41 9.55
C ALA A 256 30.23 0.81 10.07
N GLN A 257 29.41 1.46 9.22
CA GLN A 257 28.51 2.53 9.64
C GLN A 257 27.48 2.02 10.65
N PHE A 258 26.87 0.85 10.42
CA PHE A 258 25.90 0.27 11.34
C PHE A 258 26.54 -0.03 12.70
N ILE A 259 27.72 -0.64 12.71
CA ILE A 259 28.49 -0.92 13.94
C ILE A 259 28.76 0.39 14.71
N ALA A 260 29.17 1.44 14.02
CA ALA A 260 29.45 2.73 14.63
C ALA A 260 28.20 3.32 15.32
N VAL A 261 27.03 3.28 14.67
CA VAL A 261 25.75 3.73 15.25
C VAL A 261 25.37 2.93 16.48
N VAL A 262 25.53 1.60 16.44
CA VAL A 262 25.25 0.76 17.61
C VAL A 262 26.20 1.08 18.76
N ARG A 263 27.48 1.25 18.50
CA ARG A 263 28.48 1.65 19.51
C ARG A 263 28.16 3.01 20.13
N GLU A 264 27.78 3.97 19.31
CA GLU A 264 27.39 5.30 19.77
C GLU A 264 26.13 5.24 20.64
N GLY A 265 25.08 4.58 20.17
CA GLY A 265 23.80 4.50 20.88
C GLY A 265 23.86 3.65 22.16
N ARG A 266 24.65 2.58 22.18
CA ARG A 266 24.74 1.69 23.35
C ARG A 266 25.87 2.09 24.33
N GLY A 267 26.93 2.72 23.83
CA GLY A 267 28.04 3.19 24.65
C GLY A 267 28.63 2.08 25.55
N GLU A 268 28.90 2.40 26.81
CA GLU A 268 29.49 1.50 27.81
C GLU A 268 28.59 0.30 28.20
N ARG A 269 27.28 0.35 27.84
CA ARG A 269 26.35 -0.75 28.08
C ARG A 269 26.67 -1.99 27.21
N LEU A 270 27.33 -1.76 26.05
CA LEU A 270 27.60 -2.80 25.06
C LEU A 270 28.72 -3.73 25.55
N LYS A 271 28.45 -5.02 25.50
CA LYS A 271 29.47 -6.07 25.81
C LYS A 271 29.82 -6.76 24.49
N GLU A 272 30.82 -6.24 23.83
CA GLU A 272 31.24 -6.78 22.53
C GLU A 272 31.80 -8.17 22.63
N THR A 273 31.26 -9.08 21.82
CA THR A 273 31.82 -10.42 21.54
C THR A 273 32.19 -10.51 20.07
N PRO A 274 33.03 -11.46 19.65
CA PRO A 274 33.38 -11.59 18.23
C PRO A 274 32.18 -11.77 17.30
N GLU A 275 31.10 -12.37 17.81
CA GLU A 275 29.88 -12.68 17.04
C GLU A 275 28.86 -11.53 17.04
N LEU A 276 29.01 -10.55 17.94
CA LEU A 276 27.98 -9.49 18.15
C LEU A 276 27.58 -8.75 16.87
N PHE A 277 28.59 -8.48 16.04
CA PHE A 277 28.46 -7.76 14.78
C PHE A 277 28.53 -8.69 13.55
N SER A 278 28.32 -9.98 13.72
CA SER A 278 28.40 -10.96 12.62
C SER A 278 27.12 -11.09 11.79
N GLY A 279 26.07 -10.34 12.13
CA GLY A 279 24.74 -10.46 11.51
C GLY A 279 23.83 -11.48 12.22
N LEU A 280 24.28 -12.09 13.31
CA LEU A 280 23.43 -12.98 14.12
C LEU A 280 22.35 -12.20 14.86
N ALA A 281 21.23 -12.87 15.08
CA ALA A 281 20.15 -12.39 15.93
C ALA A 281 20.22 -13.07 17.31
N TRP A 282 19.75 -12.38 18.33
CA TRP A 282 19.80 -12.76 19.72
C TRP A 282 18.40 -12.78 20.32
N SER A 283 18.13 -13.72 21.22
CA SER A 283 16.93 -13.63 22.04
C SER A 283 16.98 -12.37 22.92
N GLY A 284 15.83 -11.84 23.34
CA GLY A 284 15.78 -10.68 24.22
C GLY A 284 16.57 -10.89 25.52
N GLN A 285 16.57 -12.13 26.04
CA GLN A 285 17.39 -12.48 27.20
C GLN A 285 18.89 -12.33 26.93
N GLN A 286 19.37 -12.79 25.78
CA GLN A 286 20.75 -12.62 25.35
C GLN A 286 21.06 -11.15 25.03
N ALA A 287 20.11 -10.43 24.39
CA ALA A 287 20.27 -9.03 24.06
C ALA A 287 20.50 -8.16 25.31
N VAL A 288 19.76 -8.40 26.39
CA VAL A 288 20.02 -7.73 27.68
C VAL A 288 21.40 -8.10 28.24
N ALA A 289 21.77 -9.36 28.18
CA ALA A 289 23.09 -9.79 28.67
C ALA A 289 24.25 -9.18 27.89
N LEU A 290 24.10 -8.98 26.58
CA LEU A 290 25.07 -8.37 25.66
C LEU A 290 25.04 -6.84 25.66
N GLY A 291 24.08 -6.23 26.36
CA GLY A 291 23.92 -4.78 26.37
C GLY A 291 23.25 -4.21 25.12
N LEU A 292 22.67 -5.06 24.27
CA LEU A 292 21.84 -4.64 23.12
C LEU A 292 20.48 -4.12 23.57
N ALA A 293 19.99 -4.53 24.74
CA ALA A 293 18.80 -4.00 25.39
C ALA A 293 19.11 -3.68 26.86
N ASP A 294 18.28 -2.81 27.48
CA ASP A 294 18.49 -2.31 28.85
C ASP A 294 17.70 -3.12 29.88
N GLY A 295 16.63 -3.79 29.45
CA GLY A 295 15.80 -4.57 30.35
C GLY A 295 14.60 -5.20 29.67
N PHE A 296 13.78 -5.85 30.48
CA PHE A 296 12.51 -6.41 30.03
C PHE A 296 11.38 -5.44 30.30
N GLY A 297 10.43 -5.31 29.37
CA GLY A 297 9.27 -4.44 29.55
C GLY A 297 8.37 -4.41 28.33
N SER A 298 7.06 -4.28 28.60
CA SER A 298 6.05 -3.99 27.59
C SER A 298 5.81 -2.48 27.48
N LEU A 299 5.07 -2.05 26.45
CA LEU A 299 4.66 -0.67 26.25
C LEU A 299 3.99 -0.10 27.50
N ASP A 300 2.99 -0.81 28.07
CA ASP A 300 2.26 -0.36 29.25
C ASP A 300 3.17 -0.22 30.47
N GLN A 301 4.13 -1.16 30.65
CA GLN A 301 5.09 -1.07 31.75
C GLN A 301 6.02 0.13 31.59
N VAL A 302 6.51 0.39 30.38
CA VAL A 302 7.36 1.55 30.10
C VAL A 302 6.60 2.86 30.33
N ALA A 303 5.36 2.96 29.82
CA ALA A 303 4.51 4.13 30.02
C ALA A 303 4.25 4.40 31.53
N ARG A 304 3.87 3.37 32.28
CA ARG A 304 3.54 3.47 33.70
C ARG A 304 4.78 3.67 34.58
N ASP A 305 5.80 2.83 34.41
CA ASP A 305 6.88 2.71 35.39
C ASP A 305 8.11 3.57 35.04
N ILE A 306 8.36 3.85 33.78
CA ILE A 306 9.51 4.62 33.30
C ILE A 306 9.10 6.05 32.93
N VAL A 307 8.10 6.22 32.02
CA VAL A 307 7.64 7.55 31.60
C VAL A 307 6.82 8.24 32.70
N LYS A 308 6.15 7.48 33.55
CA LYS A 308 5.21 7.97 34.58
C LYS A 308 4.00 8.71 34.00
N ALA A 309 3.56 8.28 32.80
CA ALA A 309 2.38 8.77 32.12
C ALA A 309 1.70 7.56 31.46
N GLU A 310 0.70 7.00 32.15
CA GLU A 310 0.03 5.76 31.76
C GLU A 310 -0.82 5.92 30.50
N ASP A 311 -1.36 7.12 30.28
CA ASP A 311 -2.12 7.40 29.04
C ASP A 311 -1.20 7.31 27.85
N ILE A 312 -1.54 6.46 26.90
CA ILE A 312 -0.77 6.24 25.67
C ILE A 312 -1.54 6.85 24.49
N VAL A 313 -0.90 7.77 23.80
CA VAL A 313 -1.45 8.40 22.58
C VAL A 313 -0.66 7.94 21.37
N ASP A 314 -1.35 7.41 20.39
CA ASP A 314 -0.75 6.94 19.15
C ASP A 314 -0.57 8.08 18.15
N TYR A 315 0.69 8.32 17.75
CA TYR A 315 1.10 9.31 16.76
C TYR A 315 1.45 8.67 15.41
N THR A 316 1.26 7.36 15.27
CA THR A 316 1.62 6.65 14.05
C THR A 316 0.84 7.19 12.85
N GLN A 317 1.55 7.68 11.86
CA GLN A 317 0.96 8.13 10.61
C GLN A 317 0.79 6.95 9.67
N HIS A 318 -0.44 6.74 9.22
CA HIS A 318 -0.75 5.74 8.20
C HIS A 318 -0.97 6.39 6.84
N GLU A 319 -0.66 5.67 5.78
CA GLU A 319 -1.03 6.12 4.44
C GLU A 319 -2.56 6.24 4.32
N ASN A 320 -3.06 7.41 3.96
CA ASN A 320 -4.49 7.64 3.78
C ASN A 320 -5.09 6.64 2.76
N VAL A 321 -6.23 6.03 3.10
CA VAL A 321 -6.96 5.10 2.23
C VAL A 321 -7.24 5.73 0.86
N ALA A 322 -7.50 7.04 0.82
CA ALA A 322 -7.70 7.81 -0.41
C ALA A 322 -6.44 7.84 -1.29
N SER A 323 -5.24 8.00 -0.69
CA SER A 323 -3.96 7.99 -1.43
C SER A 323 -3.60 6.59 -1.93
N ARG A 324 -3.87 5.54 -1.13
CA ARG A 324 -3.72 4.13 -1.57
C ARG A 324 -4.64 3.80 -2.75
N LEU A 325 -5.91 4.23 -2.68
CA LEU A 325 -6.87 4.08 -3.77
C LEU A 325 -6.43 4.88 -5.01
N ALA A 326 -5.99 6.13 -4.83
CA ALA A 326 -5.49 6.96 -5.93
C ALA A 326 -4.24 6.36 -6.59
N LYS A 327 -3.31 5.79 -5.83
CA LYS A 327 -2.14 5.06 -6.36
C LYS A 327 -2.58 3.80 -7.13
N ARG A 328 -3.52 3.02 -6.60
CA ARG A 328 -4.02 1.79 -7.26
C ARG A 328 -4.86 2.09 -8.51
N PHE A 329 -5.75 3.07 -8.44
CA PHE A 329 -6.58 3.47 -9.59
C PHE A 329 -5.80 4.33 -10.58
N GLY A 330 -4.88 5.19 -10.12
CA GLY A 330 -4.03 6.03 -10.97
C GLY A 330 -3.08 5.21 -11.81
N ALA A 331 -2.49 4.14 -11.29
CA ALA A 331 -1.65 3.22 -12.07
C ALA A 331 -2.48 2.49 -13.16
N GLY A 332 -3.67 1.96 -12.81
CA GLY A 332 -4.54 1.26 -13.76
C GLY A 332 -5.14 2.16 -14.85
N VAL A 333 -5.52 3.41 -14.50
CA VAL A 333 -6.07 4.38 -15.45
C VAL A 333 -4.97 5.01 -16.31
N GLY A 334 -3.78 5.26 -15.74
CA GLY A 334 -2.63 5.79 -16.48
C GLY A 334 -2.15 4.85 -17.55
N GLU A 335 -2.04 3.57 -17.24
CA GLU A 335 -1.61 2.53 -18.19
C GLU A 335 -2.64 2.31 -19.30
N SER A 336 -3.93 2.27 -18.96
CA SER A 336 -5.04 2.15 -19.92
C SER A 336 -5.18 3.39 -20.80
N ALA A 337 -5.00 4.60 -20.27
CA ALA A 337 -5.05 5.85 -21.03
C ALA A 337 -3.84 5.98 -21.99
N MET A 338 -2.65 5.53 -21.55
CA MET A 338 -1.46 5.53 -22.39
C MET A 338 -1.55 4.54 -23.56
N LEU A 339 -2.14 3.36 -23.33
CA LEU A 339 -2.44 2.39 -24.37
C LEU A 339 -3.50 2.89 -25.38
N LEU A 340 -4.52 3.62 -24.90
CA LEU A 340 -5.53 4.25 -25.75
C LEU A 340 -4.93 5.40 -26.57
N LEU A 341 -4.06 6.23 -25.99
CA LEU A 341 -3.33 7.30 -26.68
C LEU A 341 -2.36 6.75 -27.74
N GLN A 342 -1.66 5.66 -27.45
CA GLN A 342 -0.79 4.99 -28.43
C GLN A 342 -1.59 4.40 -29.60
N ARG A 343 -2.82 3.91 -29.37
CA ARG A 343 -3.71 3.43 -30.45
C ARG A 343 -4.39 4.55 -31.24
N ALA A 344 -4.54 5.74 -30.65
CA ALA A 344 -5.17 6.90 -31.28
C ALA A 344 -4.20 7.77 -32.08
N MET A 345 -2.89 7.60 -31.95
CA MET A 345 -1.91 8.30 -32.80
C MET A 345 -1.81 7.59 -34.14
N PRO A 346 -2.23 8.23 -35.26
CA PRO A 346 -1.97 7.68 -36.59
C PRO A 346 -0.46 7.63 -36.81
N ALA A 347 0.04 6.47 -37.21
CA ALA A 347 1.42 6.33 -37.64
C ALA A 347 1.64 7.28 -38.84
N LEU A 348 2.37 8.35 -38.63
CA LEU A 348 2.95 9.13 -39.72
C LEU A 348 3.94 8.23 -40.45
N ARG A 349 3.54 7.81 -41.65
CA ARG A 349 4.42 7.20 -42.64
C ARG A 349 5.06 8.28 -43.50
#